data_c8d5c4d90c808df209420ea5c3628199
#
_entry.id   c8d5c4d90c808df209420ea5c3628199
#
_cell.length_a   1.000
_cell.length_b   1.000
_cell.length_c   1.000
_cell.angle_alpha   90.00
_cell.angle_beta   90.00
_cell.angle_gamma   90.00
#
_symmetry.space_group_name_H-M   'P 1'
#
loop_
_entity.id
_entity.type
_entity.pdbx_description
1 polymer ?
#
loop_
_entity_poly.entity_id
_entity_poly.type
_entity_poly.pdbx_seq_one_letter_code
_entity_poly.pdbx_strand_id
1 'polypeptide(L)'
;MPDIAPAPRRRPLWHLFIIPALLVVAGIAWSGFWFYAASEVGVRADEWRAREAKSGRVYDCGKRSVAGYPFRFEVTCSNASVSLVSQTAGAPSIFDARLGEIMVIAQIYQPNLLIADFKAPATIADRGQAPSMKVNWTTGRSSISGLPNNPQRASIVFDNPAIERINGPVQTPLAKAGHVELHARIAEGSAQDRPVIETVVKVAGGAVQEVHPLLAAPFDADVQTRLTGLKDFAPKPWPERFREIQAAGGHVEIVRSRIQQGDLIAVAAGTLGLNANGRIDGELQMTVAGIEKVIPALGIEKMLEEGVPQATLDRVAPGVKSQDLTNLFGALDKAIPGLGKVVKQNANVGVAAGINSLGTAAELEGRKARAFPLRFVDGAVFLGPIRVAQLPPLF
;
A
#
# COMPACT_ATOMS: atom_id res chain seq x y z
N MET A 1 -66.26 -53.53 51.02
CA MET A 1 -65.96 -53.18 49.63
C MET A 1 -64.56 -52.63 49.60
N PRO A 2 -63.59 -53.27 48.95
CA PRO A 2 -62.22 -52.72 48.84
C PRO A 2 -62.23 -51.67 47.76
N ASP A 3 -61.67 -50.49 48.10
CA ASP A 3 -61.44 -49.39 47.18
C ASP A 3 -60.35 -49.80 46.14
N ILE A 4 -60.73 -49.87 44.88
CA ILE A 4 -59.84 -50.10 43.74
C ILE A 4 -59.24 -48.77 43.40
N ALA A 5 -57.96 -48.58 43.79
CA ALA A 5 -57.15 -47.39 43.38
C ALA A 5 -57.11 -47.34 41.86
N PRO A 6 -57.32 -46.16 41.23
CA PRO A 6 -57.23 -46.02 39.78
C PRO A 6 -55.81 -46.26 39.31
N ALA A 7 -55.67 -47.10 38.27
CA ALA A 7 -54.41 -47.42 37.64
C ALA A 7 -53.69 -46.13 37.16
N PRO A 8 -52.32 -45.98 37.33
CA PRO A 8 -51.58 -44.79 36.92
C PRO A 8 -51.73 -44.65 35.41
N ARG A 9 -52.23 -43.50 34.95
CA ARG A 9 -52.25 -43.13 33.53
C ARG A 9 -50.84 -43.04 33.04
N ARG A 10 -50.43 -43.99 32.22
CA ARG A 10 -49.13 -43.89 31.49
C ARG A 10 -49.17 -42.65 30.60
N ARG A 11 -48.41 -41.59 30.95
CA ARG A 11 -48.22 -40.41 30.09
C ARG A 11 -47.47 -40.87 28.85
N PRO A 12 -47.96 -40.56 27.64
CA PRO A 12 -47.31 -41.00 26.43
C PRO A 12 -45.92 -40.34 26.33
N LEU A 13 -44.86 -41.16 26.35
CA LEU A 13 -43.46 -40.71 26.29
C LEU A 13 -43.06 -40.09 24.93
N TRP A 14 -43.97 -40.09 23.95
CA TRP A 14 -43.69 -39.59 22.61
C TRP A 14 -43.34 -38.10 22.58
N HIS A 15 -43.83 -37.29 23.52
CA HIS A 15 -43.45 -35.88 23.68
C HIS A 15 -41.96 -35.72 23.93
N LEU A 16 -41.27 -36.71 24.52
CA LEU A 16 -39.84 -36.70 24.76
C LEU A 16 -39.04 -36.79 23.45
N PHE A 17 -39.62 -37.37 22.39
CA PHE A 17 -38.97 -37.55 21.10
C PHE A 17 -39.28 -36.44 20.09
N ILE A 18 -40.26 -35.54 20.38
CA ILE A 18 -40.63 -34.45 19.47
C ILE A 18 -39.43 -33.47 19.28
N ILE A 19 -38.80 -33.03 20.38
CA ILE A 19 -37.67 -32.07 20.31
C ILE A 19 -36.48 -32.68 19.57
N PRO A 20 -36.00 -33.90 19.88
CA PRO A 20 -34.95 -34.55 19.08
C PRO A 20 -35.35 -34.74 17.61
N ALA A 21 -36.57 -35.14 17.31
CA ALA A 21 -37.03 -35.30 15.93
C ALA A 21 -37.04 -33.96 15.18
N LEU A 22 -37.51 -32.87 15.80
CA LEU A 22 -37.46 -31.53 15.21
C LEU A 22 -36.03 -31.06 14.96
N LEU A 23 -35.07 -31.33 15.87
CA LEU A 23 -33.67 -31.02 15.66
C LEU A 23 -33.06 -31.79 14.49
N VAL A 24 -33.39 -33.07 14.34
CA VAL A 24 -32.96 -33.88 13.20
C VAL A 24 -33.53 -33.34 11.89
N VAL A 25 -34.83 -33.03 11.85
CA VAL A 25 -35.49 -32.45 10.66
C VAL A 25 -34.85 -31.09 10.32
N ALA A 26 -34.62 -30.23 11.32
CA ALA A 26 -33.96 -28.95 11.14
C ALA A 26 -32.51 -29.14 10.62
N GLY A 27 -31.77 -30.11 11.14
CA GLY A 27 -30.42 -30.46 10.67
C GLY A 27 -30.38 -30.94 9.21
N ILE A 28 -31.34 -31.76 8.81
CA ILE A 28 -31.50 -32.24 7.43
C ILE A 28 -31.87 -31.09 6.51
N ALA A 29 -32.81 -30.25 6.89
CA ALA A 29 -33.22 -29.08 6.12
C ALA A 29 -32.06 -28.08 5.96
N TRP A 30 -31.31 -27.81 7.04
CA TRP A 30 -30.12 -27.00 7.02
C TRP A 30 -29.02 -27.56 6.10
N SER A 31 -28.76 -28.86 6.16
CA SER A 31 -27.80 -29.54 5.29
C SER A 31 -28.22 -29.42 3.83
N GLY A 32 -29.49 -29.69 3.50
CA GLY A 32 -30.01 -29.51 2.15
C GLY A 32 -29.89 -28.11 1.66
N PHE A 33 -30.21 -27.11 2.48
CA PHE A 33 -30.00 -25.68 2.16
C PHE A 33 -28.54 -25.37 1.92
N TRP A 34 -27.63 -25.84 2.78
CA TRP A 34 -26.21 -25.56 2.64
C TRP A 34 -25.61 -26.13 1.34
N PHE A 35 -25.93 -27.39 1.01
CA PHE A 35 -25.43 -28.00 -0.23
C PHE A 35 -26.01 -27.33 -1.48
N TYR A 36 -27.28 -26.93 -1.45
CA TYR A 36 -27.87 -26.11 -2.51
C TYR A 36 -27.14 -24.77 -2.64
N ALA A 37 -26.96 -24.02 -1.55
CA ALA A 37 -26.26 -22.75 -1.56
C ALA A 37 -24.80 -22.89 -1.99
N ALA A 38 -24.10 -23.97 -1.59
CA ALA A 38 -22.73 -24.24 -2.02
C ALA A 38 -22.62 -24.46 -3.53
N SER A 39 -23.61 -25.10 -4.18
CA SER A 39 -23.66 -25.23 -5.64
C SER A 39 -23.87 -23.88 -6.32
N GLU A 40 -24.72 -23.00 -5.75
CA GLU A 40 -24.96 -21.64 -6.26
C GLU A 40 -23.73 -20.72 -6.13
N VAL A 41 -22.89 -20.91 -5.10
CA VAL A 41 -21.65 -20.15 -4.93
C VAL A 41 -20.77 -20.23 -6.19
N GLY A 42 -20.69 -21.41 -6.82
CA GLY A 42 -19.96 -21.60 -8.06
C GLY A 42 -20.48 -20.72 -9.19
N VAL A 43 -21.81 -20.72 -9.39
CA VAL A 43 -22.48 -19.94 -10.44
C VAL A 43 -22.28 -18.44 -10.19
N ARG A 44 -22.50 -17.99 -8.94
CA ARG A 44 -22.31 -16.58 -8.57
C ARG A 44 -20.87 -16.09 -8.74
N ALA A 45 -19.88 -16.96 -8.43
CA ALA A 45 -18.49 -16.66 -8.65
C ALA A 45 -18.18 -16.47 -10.15
N ASP A 46 -18.73 -17.30 -11.02
CA ASP A 46 -18.54 -17.18 -12.47
C ASP A 46 -19.25 -15.93 -13.06
N GLU A 47 -20.45 -15.62 -12.60
CA GLU A 47 -21.14 -14.37 -12.93
C GLU A 47 -20.34 -13.14 -12.48
N TRP A 48 -19.78 -13.18 -11.27
CA TRP A 48 -18.93 -12.12 -10.75
C TRP A 48 -17.66 -11.97 -11.60
N ARG A 49 -16.95 -13.05 -11.93
CA ARG A 49 -15.79 -13.04 -12.82
C ARG A 49 -16.12 -12.43 -14.17
N ALA A 50 -17.27 -12.78 -14.76
CA ALA A 50 -17.71 -12.24 -16.02
C ALA A 50 -18.01 -10.73 -15.96
N ARG A 51 -18.56 -10.23 -14.84
CA ARG A 51 -18.75 -8.79 -14.61
C ARG A 51 -17.41 -8.06 -14.45
N GLU A 52 -16.50 -8.62 -13.64
CA GLU A 52 -15.17 -8.06 -13.42
C GLU A 52 -14.34 -8.00 -14.72
N ALA A 53 -14.44 -9.03 -15.56
CA ALA A 53 -13.76 -9.05 -16.85
C ALA A 53 -14.22 -7.90 -17.76
N LYS A 54 -15.51 -7.51 -17.73
CA LYS A 54 -16.02 -6.33 -18.43
C LYS A 54 -15.43 -5.02 -17.90
N SER A 55 -14.99 -5.03 -16.64
CA SER A 55 -14.30 -3.88 -16.00
C SER A 55 -12.78 -3.96 -16.13
N GLY A 56 -12.23 -4.89 -16.91
CA GLY A 56 -10.79 -5.05 -17.12
C GLY A 56 -10.05 -5.84 -16.02
N ARG A 57 -10.78 -6.47 -15.09
CA ARG A 57 -10.21 -7.36 -14.07
C ARG A 57 -10.55 -8.80 -14.43
N VAL A 58 -9.63 -9.47 -15.11
CA VAL A 58 -9.81 -10.86 -15.55
C VAL A 58 -9.22 -11.79 -14.50
N TYR A 59 -10.10 -12.49 -13.78
CA TYR A 59 -9.71 -13.51 -12.80
C TYR A 59 -9.83 -14.89 -13.41
N ASP A 60 -8.84 -15.75 -13.20
CA ASP A 60 -8.88 -17.16 -13.60
C ASP A 60 -8.53 -18.08 -12.43
N CYS A 61 -9.05 -19.30 -12.50
CA CYS A 61 -8.93 -20.31 -11.46
C CYS A 61 -8.73 -21.69 -12.12
N GLY A 62 -7.55 -22.26 -11.97
CA GLY A 62 -7.25 -23.57 -12.56
C GLY A 62 -8.09 -24.70 -11.99
N LYS A 63 -8.29 -24.73 -10.66
CA LYS A 63 -9.16 -25.70 -9.99
C LYS A 63 -9.89 -25.02 -8.82
N ARG A 64 -11.21 -25.13 -8.81
CA ARG A 64 -12.07 -24.59 -7.74
C ARG A 64 -12.68 -25.72 -6.89
N SER A 65 -12.74 -25.51 -5.59
CA SER A 65 -13.50 -26.35 -4.66
C SER A 65 -14.26 -25.47 -3.68
N VAL A 66 -15.39 -25.99 -3.19
CA VAL A 66 -16.24 -25.32 -2.18
C VAL A 66 -16.36 -26.25 -0.99
N ALA A 67 -16.09 -25.73 0.20
CA ALA A 67 -16.11 -26.43 1.49
C ALA A 67 -16.71 -25.50 2.59
N GLY A 68 -16.61 -25.89 3.88
CA GLY A 68 -16.95 -25.03 5.01
C GLY A 68 -18.30 -25.31 5.67
N TYR A 69 -18.95 -26.46 5.34
CA TYR A 69 -20.16 -26.92 6.05
C TYR A 69 -19.94 -26.90 7.57
N PRO A 70 -20.91 -26.50 8.38
CA PRO A 70 -22.26 -26.07 7.98
C PRO A 70 -22.49 -24.54 8.01
N PHE A 71 -21.52 -23.69 8.39
CA PHE A 71 -21.78 -22.28 8.73
C PHE A 71 -21.04 -21.26 7.85
N ARG A 72 -20.21 -21.73 6.92
CA ARG A 72 -19.45 -20.86 6.03
C ARG A 72 -19.29 -21.51 4.66
N PHE A 73 -18.90 -20.69 3.69
CA PHE A 73 -18.41 -21.14 2.39
C PHE A 73 -16.93 -20.83 2.30
N GLU A 74 -16.12 -21.83 1.98
CA GLU A 74 -14.70 -21.74 1.71
C GLU A 74 -14.49 -22.09 0.24
N VAL A 75 -14.23 -21.07 -0.57
CA VAL A 75 -13.96 -21.24 -1.99
C VAL A 75 -12.44 -21.23 -2.18
N THR A 76 -11.86 -22.40 -2.42
CA THR A 76 -10.44 -22.52 -2.70
C THR A 76 -10.22 -22.54 -4.20
N CYS A 77 -9.30 -21.70 -4.65
CA CYS A 77 -8.84 -21.63 -6.03
C CYS A 77 -7.35 -21.93 -6.08
N SER A 78 -6.97 -23.03 -6.72
CA SER A 78 -5.58 -23.38 -7.00
C SER A 78 -5.16 -22.89 -8.38
N ASN A 79 -3.92 -22.43 -8.52
CA ASN A 79 -3.41 -21.77 -9.72
C ASN A 79 -4.26 -20.53 -10.09
N ALA A 80 -4.49 -19.68 -9.11
CA ALA A 80 -5.20 -18.44 -9.29
C ALA A 80 -4.39 -17.45 -10.11
N SER A 81 -5.04 -16.72 -11.01
CA SER A 81 -4.40 -15.61 -11.72
C SER A 81 -5.34 -14.42 -11.84
N VAL A 82 -4.75 -13.24 -11.93
CA VAL A 82 -5.44 -12.00 -12.25
C VAL A 82 -4.67 -11.25 -13.31
N SER A 83 -5.39 -10.86 -14.36
CA SER A 83 -4.86 -9.98 -15.42
C SER A 83 -5.61 -8.66 -15.34
N LEU A 84 -4.89 -7.55 -15.17
CA LEU A 84 -5.44 -6.21 -15.28
C LEU A 84 -5.27 -5.72 -16.71
N VAL A 85 -6.39 -5.48 -17.38
CA VAL A 85 -6.46 -5.11 -18.79
C VAL A 85 -7.07 -3.72 -18.87
N SER A 86 -6.40 -2.79 -19.56
CA SER A 86 -7.00 -1.50 -19.86
C SER A 86 -8.18 -1.67 -20.81
N GLN A 87 -9.26 -0.94 -20.56
CA GLN A 87 -10.42 -0.88 -21.47
C GLN A 87 -10.23 0.14 -22.61
N THR A 88 -9.20 0.96 -22.54
CA THR A 88 -8.87 1.92 -23.58
C THR A 88 -8.31 1.19 -24.79
N ALA A 89 -8.94 1.35 -25.94
CA ALA A 89 -8.50 0.72 -27.18
C ALA A 89 -7.05 1.08 -27.50
N GLY A 90 -6.20 0.07 -27.70
CA GLY A 90 -4.78 0.24 -27.99
C GLY A 90 -3.88 0.47 -26.77
N ALA A 91 -4.45 0.59 -25.58
CA ALA A 91 -3.62 0.70 -24.36
C ALA A 91 -3.03 -0.68 -23.96
N PRO A 92 -1.78 -0.70 -23.51
CA PRO A 92 -1.16 -1.94 -23.06
C PRO A 92 -1.88 -2.51 -21.82
N SER A 93 -1.78 -3.81 -21.63
CA SER A 93 -2.18 -4.46 -20.39
C SER A 93 -1.34 -3.91 -19.24
N ILE A 94 -1.96 -3.86 -18.05
CA ILE A 94 -1.29 -3.28 -16.88
C ILE A 94 -0.32 -4.30 -16.31
N PHE A 95 -0.78 -5.49 -15.96
CA PHE A 95 0.06 -6.61 -15.53
C PHE A 95 -0.73 -7.92 -15.40
N ASP A 96 -0.01 -9.03 -15.33
CA ASP A 96 -0.49 -10.35 -14.92
C ASP A 96 0.12 -10.73 -13.57
N ALA A 97 -0.70 -11.21 -12.65
CA ALA A 97 -0.23 -11.81 -11.40
C ALA A 97 -0.74 -13.25 -11.28
N ARG A 98 0.10 -14.14 -10.76
CA ARG A 98 -0.24 -15.54 -10.51
C ARG A 98 0.06 -15.91 -9.07
N LEU A 99 -0.80 -16.72 -8.51
CA LEU A 99 -0.73 -17.17 -7.12
C LEU A 99 -1.02 -18.66 -7.08
N GLY A 100 -0.27 -19.43 -6.28
CA GLY A 100 -0.46 -20.86 -6.15
C GLY A 100 -1.86 -21.22 -5.66
N GLU A 101 -2.32 -20.56 -4.62
CA GLU A 101 -3.65 -20.79 -4.04
C GLU A 101 -4.20 -19.52 -3.37
N ILE A 102 -5.51 -19.33 -3.54
CA ILE A 102 -6.30 -18.38 -2.76
C ILE A 102 -7.51 -19.09 -2.19
N MET A 103 -7.81 -18.86 -0.91
CA MET A 103 -9.02 -19.33 -0.25
C MET A 103 -9.87 -18.13 0.16
N VAL A 104 -11.09 -18.06 -0.36
CA VAL A 104 -12.06 -17.01 -0.03
C VAL A 104 -13.13 -17.59 0.89
N ILE A 105 -13.35 -16.94 2.02
CA ILE A 105 -14.28 -17.35 3.07
C ILE A 105 -15.40 -16.34 3.16
N ALA A 106 -16.64 -16.83 3.11
CA ALA A 106 -17.86 -16.07 3.41
C ALA A 106 -18.67 -16.79 4.51
N GLN A 107 -19.05 -16.07 5.56
CA GLN A 107 -19.90 -16.62 6.61
C GLN A 107 -21.36 -16.51 6.21
N ILE A 108 -22.18 -17.55 6.45
CA ILE A 108 -23.60 -17.55 6.06
C ILE A 108 -24.39 -16.42 6.75
N TYR A 109 -24.02 -16.09 7.98
CA TYR A 109 -24.66 -15.03 8.76
C TYR A 109 -24.09 -13.62 8.50
N GLN A 110 -22.98 -13.51 7.73
CA GLN A 110 -22.37 -12.25 7.33
C GLN A 110 -21.85 -12.33 5.89
N PRO A 111 -22.73 -12.55 4.90
CA PRO A 111 -22.34 -12.83 3.52
C PRO A 111 -21.74 -11.62 2.77
N ASN A 112 -21.90 -10.42 3.32
CA ASN A 112 -21.33 -9.18 2.77
C ASN A 112 -19.86 -8.93 3.18
N LEU A 113 -19.28 -9.79 4.02
CA LEU A 113 -17.86 -9.78 4.38
C LEU A 113 -17.17 -10.99 3.78
N LEU A 114 -16.28 -10.74 2.84
CA LEU A 114 -15.39 -11.76 2.29
C LEU A 114 -14.00 -11.62 2.91
N ILE A 115 -13.43 -12.74 3.30
CA ILE A 115 -12.04 -12.84 3.78
C ILE A 115 -11.29 -13.72 2.80
N ALA A 116 -10.10 -13.31 2.36
CA ALA A 116 -9.27 -14.12 1.49
C ALA A 116 -7.90 -14.35 2.13
N ASP A 117 -7.46 -15.59 2.14
CA ASP A 117 -6.12 -16.01 2.53
C ASP A 117 -5.32 -16.34 1.26
N PHE A 118 -4.10 -15.81 1.16
CA PHE A 118 -3.20 -15.97 0.02
C PHE A 118 -2.02 -16.85 0.38
N LYS A 119 -1.75 -17.89 -0.38
CA LYS A 119 -0.55 -18.71 -0.21
C LYS A 119 0.58 -18.24 -1.13
N ALA A 120 1.68 -17.86 -0.51
CA ALA A 120 2.90 -17.50 -1.22
C ALA A 120 3.47 -18.68 -2.04
N PRO A 121 4.28 -18.40 -3.08
CA PRO A 121 4.60 -17.08 -3.62
C PRO A 121 3.57 -16.59 -4.63
N ALA A 122 3.56 -15.26 -4.87
CA ALA A 122 2.98 -14.69 -6.06
C ALA A 122 4.08 -14.32 -7.07
N THR A 123 3.75 -14.37 -8.36
CA THR A 123 4.62 -13.88 -9.44
C THR A 123 3.88 -12.81 -10.23
N ILE A 124 4.62 -11.79 -10.66
CA ILE A 124 4.11 -10.66 -11.42
C ILE A 124 4.89 -10.59 -12.74
N ALA A 125 4.17 -10.37 -13.82
CA ALA A 125 4.70 -10.21 -15.17
C ALA A 125 3.99 -9.06 -15.90
N ASP A 126 4.67 -8.46 -16.86
CA ASP A 126 3.97 -7.75 -17.92
C ASP A 126 3.24 -8.78 -18.80
N ARG A 127 2.06 -8.41 -19.29
CA ARG A 127 1.22 -9.36 -20.02
C ARG A 127 1.93 -10.01 -21.19
N GLY A 128 1.88 -11.35 -21.22
CA GLY A 128 2.51 -12.13 -22.27
C GLY A 128 4.01 -12.28 -22.12
N GLN A 129 4.61 -11.75 -21.05
CA GLN A 129 6.03 -11.90 -20.72
C GLN A 129 6.24 -12.94 -19.62
N ALA A 130 7.48 -13.40 -19.52
CA ALA A 130 7.89 -14.21 -18.37
C ALA A 130 7.80 -13.39 -17.06
N PRO A 131 7.54 -14.02 -15.91
CA PRO A 131 7.50 -13.32 -14.64
C PRO A 131 8.79 -12.55 -14.38
N SER A 132 8.64 -11.27 -14.04
CA SER A 132 9.75 -10.35 -13.73
C SER A 132 9.98 -10.18 -12.23
N MET A 133 8.93 -10.35 -11.44
CA MET A 133 8.99 -10.21 -9.99
C MET A 133 8.34 -11.40 -9.28
N LYS A 134 8.88 -11.73 -8.11
CA LYS A 134 8.35 -12.69 -7.17
C LYS A 134 8.11 -12.04 -5.84
N VAL A 135 6.96 -12.28 -5.25
CA VAL A 135 6.59 -11.79 -3.94
C VAL A 135 6.36 -12.98 -3.01
N ASN A 136 7.08 -13.01 -1.91
CA ASN A 136 6.94 -13.99 -0.85
C ASN A 136 6.36 -13.34 0.40
N TRP A 137 5.73 -14.13 1.26
CA TRP A 137 5.25 -13.74 2.60
C TRP A 137 5.02 -14.96 3.47
N THR A 138 4.94 -14.78 4.79
CA THR A 138 4.59 -15.86 5.72
C THR A 138 3.08 -16.03 5.80
N THR A 139 2.35 -14.94 6.00
CA THR A 139 0.88 -14.89 5.95
C THR A 139 0.43 -13.74 5.07
N GLY A 140 -0.61 -13.96 4.28
CA GLY A 140 -1.23 -12.94 3.43
C GLY A 140 -2.74 -13.05 3.52
N ARG A 141 -3.39 -12.00 3.96
CA ARG A 141 -4.84 -11.98 4.15
C ARG A 141 -5.45 -10.68 3.65
N SER A 142 -6.62 -10.77 3.05
CA SER A 142 -7.44 -9.59 2.79
C SER A 142 -8.87 -9.77 3.28
N SER A 143 -9.56 -8.66 3.46
CA SER A 143 -11.00 -8.64 3.70
C SER A 143 -11.65 -7.52 2.92
N ILE A 144 -12.86 -7.78 2.42
CA ILE A 144 -13.67 -6.78 1.70
C ILE A 144 -15.08 -6.87 2.25
N SER A 145 -15.66 -5.73 2.63
CA SER A 145 -17.05 -5.62 3.05
C SER A 145 -17.85 -4.71 2.13
N GLY A 146 -19.18 -4.95 2.09
CA GLY A 146 -20.13 -4.18 1.27
C GLY A 146 -20.59 -4.91 0.01
N LEU A 147 -19.95 -6.03 -0.36
CA LEU A 147 -20.36 -6.84 -1.51
C LEU A 147 -21.72 -7.52 -1.25
N PRO A 148 -22.53 -7.77 -2.28
CA PRO A 148 -22.28 -7.61 -3.71
C PRO A 148 -22.43 -6.19 -4.26
N ASN A 149 -22.79 -5.23 -3.41
CA ASN A 149 -22.88 -3.83 -3.77
C ASN A 149 -21.47 -3.20 -3.92
N ASN A 150 -21.36 -1.89 -3.83
CA ASN A 150 -20.07 -1.23 -3.87
C ASN A 150 -19.24 -1.58 -2.61
N PRO A 151 -17.96 -1.89 -2.75
CA PRO A 151 -17.06 -2.10 -1.63
C PRO A 151 -17.08 -0.89 -0.69
N GLN A 152 -17.30 -1.12 0.60
CA GLN A 152 -17.30 -0.08 1.62
C GLN A 152 -15.95 0.01 2.33
N ARG A 153 -15.34 -1.15 2.56
CA ARG A 153 -14.04 -1.28 3.21
C ARG A 153 -13.26 -2.42 2.56
N ALA A 154 -11.97 -2.21 2.43
CA ALA A 154 -11.02 -3.24 2.03
C ALA A 154 -9.79 -3.16 2.93
N SER A 155 -9.24 -4.31 3.26
CA SER A 155 -7.99 -4.42 4.02
C SER A 155 -7.13 -5.50 3.40
N ILE A 156 -5.82 -5.30 3.41
CA ILE A 156 -4.85 -6.32 3.06
C ILE A 156 -3.69 -6.26 4.04
N VAL A 157 -3.26 -7.42 4.51
CA VAL A 157 -2.21 -7.56 5.50
C VAL A 157 -1.25 -8.65 5.05
N PHE A 158 0.04 -8.37 5.14
CA PHE A 158 1.11 -9.33 4.88
C PHE A 158 2.12 -9.33 6.02
N ASP A 159 2.49 -10.53 6.48
CA ASP A 159 3.60 -10.75 7.39
C ASP A 159 4.83 -11.20 6.62
N ASN A 160 5.97 -10.60 6.94
CA ASN A 160 7.26 -10.83 6.31
C ASN A 160 7.23 -10.81 4.76
N PRO A 161 6.58 -9.79 4.14
CA PRO A 161 6.61 -9.68 2.70
C PRO A 161 8.02 -9.39 2.19
N ALA A 162 8.40 -10.04 1.09
CA ALA A 162 9.65 -9.82 0.38
C ALA A 162 9.41 -9.83 -1.13
N ILE A 163 9.94 -8.83 -1.82
CA ILE A 163 9.84 -8.66 -3.27
C ILE A 163 11.22 -8.84 -3.87
N GLU A 164 11.33 -9.70 -4.87
CA GLU A 164 12.55 -10.03 -5.58
C GLU A 164 12.35 -9.84 -7.09
N ARG A 165 13.32 -9.28 -7.77
CA ARG A 165 13.41 -9.31 -9.24
C ARG A 165 13.97 -10.66 -9.66
N ILE A 166 13.30 -11.32 -10.62
CA ILE A 166 13.66 -12.69 -11.06
C ILE A 166 13.95 -12.82 -12.56
N ASN A 167 13.84 -11.75 -13.32
CA ASN A 167 14.11 -11.74 -14.77
C ASN A 167 15.59 -11.47 -15.12
N GLY A 168 16.48 -11.37 -14.14
CA GLY A 168 17.92 -11.22 -14.32
C GLY A 168 18.67 -12.54 -14.11
N PRO A 169 20.00 -12.54 -14.33
CA PRO A 169 20.86 -13.71 -14.11
C PRO A 169 20.95 -14.12 -12.63
N VAL A 170 20.64 -13.20 -11.72
CA VAL A 170 20.60 -13.41 -10.27
C VAL A 170 19.33 -12.78 -9.73
N GLN A 171 18.69 -13.46 -8.77
CA GLN A 171 17.55 -12.90 -8.05
C GLN A 171 18.03 -11.71 -7.20
N THR A 172 17.37 -10.56 -7.38
CA THR A 172 17.77 -9.31 -6.71
C THR A 172 16.67 -8.89 -5.73
N PRO A 173 16.96 -8.79 -4.43
CA PRO A 173 16.01 -8.24 -3.46
C PRO A 173 15.68 -6.79 -3.79
N LEU A 174 14.39 -6.44 -3.87
CA LEU A 174 13.90 -5.09 -4.14
C LEU A 174 13.32 -4.44 -2.88
N ALA A 175 12.53 -5.19 -2.14
CA ALA A 175 11.92 -4.68 -0.91
C ALA A 175 11.60 -5.82 0.07
N LYS A 176 11.55 -5.49 1.35
CA LYS A 176 11.06 -6.39 2.40
C LYS A 176 10.46 -5.56 3.54
N ALA A 177 9.63 -6.20 4.34
CA ALA A 177 9.16 -5.66 5.62
C ALA A 177 8.88 -6.80 6.60
N GLY A 178 8.80 -6.51 7.89
CA GLY A 178 8.30 -7.45 8.88
C GLY A 178 6.78 -7.56 8.83
N HIS A 179 6.10 -6.43 8.62
CA HIS A 179 4.64 -6.37 8.56
C HIS A 179 4.19 -5.21 7.68
N VAL A 180 3.15 -5.45 6.87
CA VAL A 180 2.52 -4.42 6.02
C VAL A 180 1.00 -4.52 6.13
N GLU A 181 0.35 -3.41 6.42
CA GLU A 181 -1.10 -3.27 6.40
C GLU A 181 -1.50 -2.15 5.44
N LEU A 182 -2.53 -2.40 4.65
CA LEU A 182 -3.25 -1.39 3.87
C LEU A 182 -4.74 -1.52 4.18
N HIS A 183 -5.32 -0.45 4.68
CA HIS A 183 -6.75 -0.34 4.92
C HIS A 183 -7.30 0.79 4.06
N ALA A 184 -8.42 0.55 3.40
CA ALA A 184 -9.13 1.55 2.62
C ALA A 184 -10.62 1.52 2.96
N ARG A 185 -11.26 2.68 2.98
CA ARG A 185 -12.72 2.80 3.11
C ARG A 185 -13.24 3.96 2.28
N ILE A 186 -14.48 3.85 1.89
CA ILE A 186 -15.22 5.01 1.38
C ILE A 186 -15.55 5.89 2.58
N ALA A 187 -15.19 7.19 2.51
CA ALA A 187 -15.48 8.15 3.56
C ALA A 187 -16.99 8.37 3.69
N GLU A 188 -17.45 8.54 4.93
CA GLU A 188 -18.86 8.82 5.20
C GLU A 188 -19.31 10.11 4.51
N GLY A 189 -20.51 10.09 3.93
CA GLY A 189 -21.06 11.23 3.20
C GLY A 189 -20.51 11.42 1.78
N SER A 190 -19.65 10.51 1.28
CA SER A 190 -19.22 10.53 -0.11
C SER A 190 -20.37 10.29 -1.06
N ALA A 191 -20.46 11.08 -2.15
CA ALA A 191 -21.39 10.78 -3.24
C ALA A 191 -20.95 9.52 -3.99
N GLN A 192 -21.92 8.73 -4.48
CA GLN A 192 -21.64 7.46 -5.17
C GLN A 192 -20.84 7.64 -6.48
N ASP A 193 -21.06 8.76 -7.17
CA ASP A 193 -20.39 9.15 -8.41
C ASP A 193 -19.06 9.90 -8.20
N ARG A 194 -18.74 10.22 -6.95
CA ARG A 194 -17.52 10.90 -6.52
C ARG A 194 -17.03 10.36 -5.19
N PRO A 195 -16.59 9.09 -5.15
CA PRO A 195 -16.15 8.48 -3.91
C PRO A 195 -14.88 9.16 -3.38
N VAL A 196 -14.87 9.43 -2.09
CA VAL A 196 -13.69 9.85 -1.35
C VAL A 196 -13.13 8.62 -0.65
N ILE A 197 -11.87 8.30 -0.90
CA ILE A 197 -11.21 7.13 -0.32
C ILE A 197 -10.29 7.55 0.80
N GLU A 198 -10.55 7.05 1.98
CA GLU A 198 -9.62 7.14 3.11
C GLU A 198 -8.74 5.90 3.15
N THR A 199 -7.42 6.09 3.25
CA THR A 199 -6.48 4.97 3.36
C THR A 199 -5.58 5.13 4.57
N VAL A 200 -5.20 3.99 5.14
CA VAL A 200 -4.16 3.86 6.15
C VAL A 200 -3.18 2.81 5.68
N VAL A 201 -1.92 3.18 5.59
CA VAL A 201 -0.80 2.28 5.28
C VAL A 201 0.10 2.21 6.50
N LYS A 202 0.39 0.99 6.96
CA LYS A 202 1.38 0.75 8.01
C LYS A 202 2.44 -0.21 7.49
N VAL A 203 3.67 0.12 7.77
CA VAL A 203 4.84 -0.71 7.45
C VAL A 203 5.69 -0.79 8.69
N ALA A 204 6.06 -2.00 9.11
CA ALA A 204 7.02 -2.23 10.18
C ALA A 204 8.28 -2.90 9.61
N GLY A 205 9.44 -2.34 9.91
CA GLY A 205 10.73 -2.85 9.45
C GLY A 205 10.88 -2.87 7.92
N GLY A 206 10.26 -1.90 7.23
CA GLY A 206 10.34 -1.76 5.78
C GLY A 206 11.75 -1.43 5.32
N ALA A 207 12.23 -2.06 4.24
CA ALA A 207 13.47 -1.71 3.56
C ALA A 207 13.27 -1.84 2.05
N VAL A 208 13.70 -0.82 1.29
CA VAL A 208 13.57 -0.76 -0.17
C VAL A 208 14.93 -0.51 -0.78
N GLN A 209 15.35 -1.42 -1.65
CA GLN A 209 16.64 -1.36 -2.35
C GLN A 209 16.53 -0.55 -3.66
N GLU A 210 17.64 -0.12 -4.20
CA GLU A 210 17.75 0.53 -5.53
C GLU A 210 16.99 1.86 -5.70
N VAL A 211 16.30 2.38 -4.68
CA VAL A 211 15.58 3.66 -4.74
C VAL A 211 16.43 4.78 -4.14
N HIS A 212 16.79 4.64 -2.88
CA HIS A 212 17.63 5.60 -2.16
C HIS A 212 18.31 4.90 -0.98
N PRO A 213 19.60 5.21 -0.68
CA PRO A 213 20.35 4.57 0.40
C PRO A 213 19.66 4.62 1.77
N LEU A 214 18.94 5.70 2.08
CA LEU A 214 18.17 5.81 3.32
C LEU A 214 17.05 4.79 3.41
N LEU A 215 16.41 4.43 2.29
CA LEU A 215 15.33 3.45 2.27
C LEU A 215 15.83 2.00 2.34
N ALA A 216 17.12 1.78 2.12
CA ALA A 216 17.73 0.46 2.25
C ALA A 216 17.88 0.01 3.71
N ALA A 217 17.95 0.95 4.65
CA ALA A 217 17.90 0.66 6.09
C ALA A 217 16.45 0.50 6.57
N PRO A 218 16.20 -0.37 7.58
CA PRO A 218 14.85 -0.60 8.08
C PRO A 218 14.17 0.68 8.61
N PHE A 219 12.90 0.86 8.24
CA PHE A 219 12.05 1.95 8.72
C PHE A 219 10.64 1.47 9.08
N ASP A 220 9.96 2.22 9.93
CA ASP A 220 8.54 2.07 10.20
C ASP A 220 7.79 3.26 9.60
N ALA A 221 6.59 3.02 9.08
CA ALA A 221 5.73 4.06 8.52
C ALA A 221 4.27 3.84 8.92
N ASP A 222 3.57 4.93 9.25
CA ASP A 222 2.13 5.01 9.44
C ASP A 222 1.63 6.24 8.68
N VAL A 223 0.87 6.02 7.60
CA VAL A 223 0.44 7.08 6.69
C VAL A 223 -1.05 7.00 6.50
N GLN A 224 -1.75 8.10 6.78
CA GLN A 224 -3.18 8.26 6.57
C GLN A 224 -3.43 9.28 5.48
N THR A 225 -4.18 8.88 4.46
CA THR A 225 -4.51 9.76 3.33
C THR A 225 -5.99 9.76 3.02
N ARG A 226 -6.42 10.83 2.34
CA ARG A 226 -7.75 10.96 1.76
C ARG A 226 -7.58 11.35 0.30
N LEU A 227 -8.10 10.53 -0.60
CA LEU A 227 -8.07 10.76 -2.04
C LEU A 227 -9.45 11.19 -2.53
N THR A 228 -9.49 12.27 -3.29
CA THR A 228 -10.67 12.81 -3.97
C THR A 228 -10.48 12.76 -5.48
N GLY A 229 -11.56 12.97 -6.25
CA GLY A 229 -11.50 13.08 -7.71
C GLY A 229 -11.60 11.75 -8.46
N LEU A 230 -11.85 10.64 -7.78
CA LEU A 230 -12.18 9.37 -8.44
C LEU A 230 -13.63 9.37 -8.93
N LYS A 231 -13.88 8.76 -10.10
CA LYS A 231 -15.22 8.52 -10.65
C LYS A 231 -15.66 7.07 -10.42
N ASP A 232 -14.72 6.14 -10.51
CA ASP A 232 -14.97 4.70 -10.43
C ASP A 232 -13.72 3.95 -9.92
N PHE A 233 -13.87 2.64 -9.73
CA PHE A 233 -12.78 1.71 -9.36
C PHE A 233 -12.36 0.80 -10.52
N ALA A 234 -12.72 1.13 -11.77
CA ALA A 234 -12.30 0.34 -12.93
C ALA A 234 -10.77 0.41 -13.08
N PRO A 235 -10.11 -0.68 -13.45
CA PRO A 235 -8.69 -0.66 -13.77
C PRO A 235 -8.42 0.26 -14.95
N LYS A 236 -7.51 1.19 -14.76
CA LYS A 236 -7.04 2.11 -15.79
C LYS A 236 -5.52 2.22 -15.71
N PRO A 237 -4.80 2.47 -16.81
CA PRO A 237 -3.41 2.86 -16.75
C PRO A 237 -3.23 4.07 -15.83
N TRP A 238 -2.14 4.13 -15.08
CA TRP A 238 -1.89 5.21 -14.13
C TRP A 238 -1.99 6.61 -14.75
N PRO A 239 -1.42 6.87 -15.97
CA PRO A 239 -1.56 8.18 -16.61
C PRO A 239 -3.02 8.59 -16.87
N GLU A 240 -3.88 7.65 -17.25
CA GLU A 240 -5.30 7.91 -17.47
C GLU A 240 -6.03 8.21 -16.15
N ARG A 241 -5.73 7.44 -15.10
CA ARG A 241 -6.27 7.66 -13.77
C ARG A 241 -5.87 9.02 -13.20
N PHE A 242 -4.62 9.42 -13.39
CA PHE A 242 -4.14 10.73 -12.95
C PHE A 242 -4.78 11.88 -13.70
N ARG A 243 -5.02 11.76 -15.03
CA ARG A 243 -5.81 12.72 -15.79
C ARG A 243 -7.24 12.84 -15.31
N GLU A 244 -7.89 11.72 -14.98
CA GLU A 244 -9.23 11.71 -14.41
C GLU A 244 -9.28 12.47 -13.09
N ILE A 245 -8.36 12.19 -12.16
CA ILE A 245 -8.26 12.88 -10.88
C ILE A 245 -8.00 14.37 -11.08
N GLN A 246 -7.06 14.72 -11.95
CA GLN A 246 -6.73 16.10 -12.26
C GLN A 246 -7.93 16.85 -12.86
N ALA A 247 -8.61 16.28 -13.84
CA ALA A 247 -9.78 16.89 -14.48
C ALA A 247 -10.97 17.07 -13.51
N ALA A 248 -11.06 16.25 -12.48
CA ALA A 248 -12.05 16.38 -11.41
C ALA A 248 -11.64 17.36 -10.29
N GLY A 249 -10.49 18.04 -10.40
CA GLY A 249 -9.92 18.86 -9.31
C GLY A 249 -9.56 18.02 -8.07
N GLY A 250 -9.30 16.73 -8.28
CA GLY A 250 -8.98 15.80 -7.21
C GLY A 250 -7.59 16.02 -6.62
N HIS A 251 -7.42 15.59 -5.39
CA HIS A 251 -6.18 15.73 -4.64
C HIS A 251 -6.03 14.62 -3.62
N VAL A 252 -4.80 14.44 -3.15
CA VAL A 252 -4.47 13.59 -2.01
C VAL A 252 -4.19 14.50 -0.82
N GLU A 253 -5.00 14.39 0.21
CA GLU A 253 -4.74 14.97 1.52
C GLU A 253 -3.95 13.94 2.36
N ILE A 254 -2.76 14.30 2.79
CA ILE A 254 -2.00 13.57 3.80
C ILE A 254 -2.48 14.10 5.16
N VAL A 255 -3.42 13.34 5.77
CA VAL A 255 -4.01 13.71 7.06
C VAL A 255 -2.97 13.62 8.16
N ARG A 256 -2.19 12.55 8.11
CA ARG A 256 -1.07 12.28 9.00
C ARG A 256 -0.11 11.31 8.33
N SER A 257 1.17 11.61 8.42
CA SER A 257 2.20 10.60 8.14
C SER A 257 3.22 10.61 9.27
N ARG A 258 3.73 9.45 9.62
CA ARG A 258 4.83 9.26 10.56
C ARG A 258 5.76 8.21 9.99
N ILE A 259 7.01 8.58 9.82
CA ILE A 259 8.08 7.67 9.39
C ILE A 259 9.15 7.72 10.46
N GLN A 260 9.62 6.56 10.87
CA GLN A 260 10.70 6.41 11.84
C GLN A 260 11.79 5.49 11.30
N GLN A 261 13.02 5.91 11.43
CA GLN A 261 14.20 5.12 11.10
C GLN A 261 15.27 5.36 12.16
N GLY A 262 15.40 4.41 13.08
CA GLY A 262 16.23 4.62 14.27
C GLY A 262 15.80 5.85 15.06
N ASP A 263 16.72 6.81 15.20
CA ASP A 263 16.46 8.08 15.91
C ASP A 263 15.80 9.16 15.05
N LEU A 264 15.76 8.98 13.72
CA LEU A 264 15.04 9.87 12.81
C LEU A 264 13.54 9.64 12.94
N ILE A 265 12.78 10.69 13.22
CA ILE A 265 11.32 10.70 13.16
C ILE A 265 10.91 11.85 12.27
N ALA A 266 10.09 11.56 11.27
CA ALA A 266 9.50 12.56 10.39
C ALA A 266 7.98 12.42 10.41
N VAL A 267 7.27 13.54 10.56
CA VAL A 267 5.84 13.62 10.38
C VAL A 267 5.52 14.65 9.31
N ALA A 268 4.48 14.41 8.53
CA ALA A 268 4.02 15.37 7.54
C ALA A 268 2.49 15.34 7.42
N ALA A 269 1.91 16.49 7.11
CA ALA A 269 0.51 16.65 6.76
C ALA A 269 0.37 17.75 5.71
N GLY A 270 -0.69 17.68 4.89
CA GLY A 270 -0.97 18.68 3.86
C GLY A 270 -1.64 18.10 2.65
N THR A 271 -1.64 18.81 1.53
CA THR A 271 -2.39 18.44 0.34
C THR A 271 -1.54 18.52 -0.92
N LEU A 272 -1.64 17.48 -1.75
CA LEU A 272 -0.98 17.37 -3.04
C LEU A 272 -2.03 17.14 -4.14
N GLY A 273 -1.94 17.92 -5.19
CA GLY A 273 -2.77 17.80 -6.38
C GLY A 273 -1.91 17.68 -7.65
N LEU A 274 -2.58 17.71 -8.79
CA LEU A 274 -1.95 17.67 -10.11
C LEU A 274 -2.31 18.94 -10.89
N ASN A 275 -1.31 19.60 -11.47
CA ASN A 275 -1.53 20.71 -12.37
C ASN A 275 -1.88 20.23 -13.80
N ALA A 276 -2.14 21.19 -14.70
CA ALA A 276 -2.52 20.92 -16.09
C ALA A 276 -1.46 20.12 -16.88
N ASN A 277 -0.21 20.16 -16.44
CA ASN A 277 0.93 19.46 -17.08
C ASN A 277 1.18 18.06 -16.46
N GLY A 278 0.27 17.57 -15.63
CA GLY A 278 0.43 16.28 -14.93
C GLY A 278 1.49 16.28 -13.85
N ARG A 279 1.92 17.47 -13.40
CA ARG A 279 2.95 17.60 -12.36
C ARG A 279 2.34 17.82 -10.99
N ILE A 280 3.04 17.36 -9.97
CA ILE A 280 2.58 17.51 -8.58
C ILE A 280 2.71 18.98 -8.15
N ASP A 281 1.61 19.51 -7.61
CA ASP A 281 1.52 20.81 -6.95
C ASP A 281 0.92 20.64 -5.56
N GLY A 282 1.35 21.46 -4.60
CA GLY A 282 0.79 21.45 -3.26
C GLY A 282 1.79 21.81 -2.18
N GLU A 283 1.39 21.60 -0.94
CA GLU A 283 2.23 21.90 0.22
C GLU A 283 2.04 20.85 1.31
N LEU A 284 3.14 20.45 1.94
CA LEU A 284 3.18 19.63 3.15
C LEU A 284 3.91 20.40 4.25
N GLN A 285 3.36 20.38 5.44
CA GLN A 285 4.07 20.76 6.65
C GLN A 285 4.77 19.54 7.20
N MET A 286 6.11 19.55 7.17
CA MET A 286 6.93 18.44 7.63
C MET A 286 7.68 18.86 8.91
N THR A 287 7.69 17.99 9.91
CA THR A 287 8.50 18.15 11.12
C THR A 287 9.41 16.95 11.29
N VAL A 288 10.71 17.20 11.50
CA VAL A 288 11.72 16.15 11.58
C VAL A 288 12.55 16.31 12.84
N ALA A 289 12.69 15.22 13.60
CA ALA A 289 13.61 15.09 14.73
C ALA A 289 14.76 14.13 14.35
N GLY A 290 15.98 14.39 14.83
CA GLY A 290 17.16 13.53 14.59
C GLY A 290 17.76 13.66 13.18
N ILE A 291 17.50 14.75 12.47
CA ILE A 291 17.95 14.94 11.08
C ILE A 291 19.49 14.93 10.95
N GLU A 292 20.19 15.39 11.99
CA GLU A 292 21.65 15.45 12.04
C GLU A 292 22.30 14.06 11.94
N LYS A 293 21.58 13.01 12.37
CA LYS A 293 22.08 11.62 12.31
C LYS A 293 21.95 11.00 10.91
N VAL A 294 21.11 11.58 10.05
CA VAL A 294 20.88 11.09 8.68
C VAL A 294 21.80 11.73 7.68
N ILE A 295 22.29 12.94 7.97
CA ILE A 295 23.16 13.70 7.07
C ILE A 295 24.41 12.91 6.64
N PRO A 296 25.12 12.18 7.53
CA PRO A 296 26.26 11.35 7.12
C PRO A 296 25.87 10.26 6.11
N ALA A 297 24.66 9.67 6.25
CA ALA A 297 24.16 8.66 5.32
C ALA A 297 23.83 9.22 3.92
N LEU A 298 23.72 10.53 3.76
CA LEU A 298 23.60 11.18 2.46
C LEU A 298 24.92 11.17 1.66
N GLY A 299 26.04 10.79 2.30
CA GLY A 299 27.34 10.66 1.65
C GLY A 299 27.94 11.97 1.15
N ILE A 300 27.53 13.11 1.74
CA ILE A 300 27.95 14.45 1.26
C ILE A 300 29.46 14.64 1.36
N GLU A 301 30.09 14.18 2.45
CA GLU A 301 31.54 14.22 2.60
C GLU A 301 32.25 13.47 1.46
N LYS A 302 31.79 12.24 1.20
CA LYS A 302 32.32 11.40 0.12
C LYS A 302 32.14 12.07 -1.26
N MET A 303 30.96 12.67 -1.50
CA MET A 303 30.69 13.41 -2.73
C MET A 303 31.60 14.62 -2.88
N LEU A 304 31.95 15.31 -1.80
CA LEU A 304 32.92 16.44 -1.83
C LEU A 304 34.37 15.99 -1.97
N GLU A 305 34.69 14.79 -1.46
CA GLU A 305 36.05 14.21 -1.63
C GLU A 305 36.27 13.69 -3.06
N GLU A 306 35.31 12.97 -3.62
CA GLU A 306 35.38 12.37 -4.97
C GLU A 306 35.01 13.35 -6.08
N GLY A 307 34.47 14.52 -5.75
CA GLY A 307 33.93 15.51 -6.67
C GLY A 307 32.41 15.39 -6.83
N VAL A 308 31.72 16.53 -6.75
CA VAL A 308 30.23 16.56 -6.88
C VAL A 308 29.87 16.39 -8.36
N PRO A 309 29.08 15.37 -8.74
CA PRO A 309 28.62 15.20 -10.11
C PRO A 309 27.84 16.44 -10.58
N GLN A 310 28.08 16.90 -11.81
CA GLN A 310 27.42 18.08 -12.38
C GLN A 310 25.87 17.93 -12.32
N ALA A 311 25.37 16.75 -12.63
CA ALA A 311 23.92 16.46 -12.56
C ALA A 311 23.31 16.67 -11.17
N THR A 312 24.10 16.52 -10.11
CA THR A 312 23.66 16.81 -8.73
C THR A 312 23.66 18.32 -8.47
N LEU A 313 24.71 19.02 -8.95
CA LEU A 313 24.80 20.48 -8.83
C LEU A 313 23.68 21.18 -9.60
N ASP A 314 23.39 20.74 -10.80
CA ASP A 314 22.32 21.31 -11.62
C ASP A 314 20.95 21.22 -10.94
N ARG A 315 20.76 20.24 -10.03
CA ARG A 315 19.53 20.07 -9.23
C ARG A 315 19.49 20.95 -7.98
N VAL A 316 20.63 21.05 -7.28
CA VAL A 316 20.73 21.69 -5.94
C VAL A 316 21.15 23.15 -6.03
N ALA A 317 22.04 23.45 -6.92
CA ALA A 317 22.62 24.79 -7.14
C ALA A 317 22.77 25.06 -8.64
N PRO A 318 21.69 25.35 -9.37
CA PRO A 318 21.73 25.61 -10.80
C PRO A 318 22.70 26.75 -11.14
N GLY A 319 23.60 26.49 -12.10
CA GLY A 319 24.61 27.45 -12.53
C GLY A 319 25.97 27.32 -11.83
N VAL A 320 26.13 26.50 -10.82
CA VAL A 320 27.39 26.16 -10.18
C VAL A 320 28.03 24.97 -10.92
N LYS A 321 29.25 25.12 -11.40
CA LYS A 321 29.97 24.01 -12.05
C LYS A 321 30.78 23.23 -11.00
N SER A 322 30.85 21.90 -11.16
CA SER A 322 31.65 21.03 -10.28
C SER A 322 33.13 21.47 -10.22
N GLN A 323 33.64 22.05 -11.33
CA GLN A 323 34.95 22.57 -11.42
C GLN A 323 35.17 23.82 -10.54
N ASP A 324 34.15 24.66 -10.39
CA ASP A 324 34.20 25.86 -9.55
C ASP A 324 34.34 25.49 -8.07
N LEU A 325 33.63 24.42 -7.62
CA LEU A 325 33.80 23.89 -6.27
C LEU A 325 35.22 23.32 -6.06
N THR A 326 35.74 22.57 -7.02
CA THR A 326 37.07 22.00 -6.95
C THR A 326 38.13 23.13 -6.89
N ASN A 327 37.96 24.18 -7.69
CA ASN A 327 38.84 25.36 -7.68
C ASN A 327 38.75 26.12 -6.36
N LEU A 328 37.54 26.25 -5.78
CA LEU A 328 37.34 26.89 -4.48
C LEU A 328 38.08 26.15 -3.36
N PHE A 329 37.96 24.83 -3.29
CA PHE A 329 38.66 24.02 -2.30
C PHE A 329 40.17 24.05 -2.51
N GLY A 330 40.65 24.07 -3.76
CA GLY A 330 42.06 24.24 -4.10
C GLY A 330 42.59 25.63 -3.72
N ALA A 331 41.80 26.68 -3.88
CA ALA A 331 42.15 28.03 -3.44
C ALA A 331 42.20 28.16 -1.91
N LEU A 332 41.26 27.52 -1.19
CA LEU A 332 41.28 27.45 0.26
C LEU A 332 42.52 26.72 0.80
N ASP A 333 42.92 25.62 0.17
CA ASP A 333 44.14 24.88 0.54
C ASP A 333 45.41 25.66 0.24
N LYS A 334 45.43 26.51 -0.80
CA LYS A 334 46.56 27.41 -1.10
C LYS A 334 46.62 28.55 -0.10
N ALA A 335 45.49 29.08 0.34
CA ALA A 335 45.45 30.18 1.32
C ALA A 335 45.83 29.71 2.73
N ILE A 336 45.34 28.58 3.15
CA ILE A 336 45.65 27.96 4.44
C ILE A 336 45.77 26.44 4.20
N PRO A 337 47.01 25.90 4.29
CA PRO A 337 47.27 24.49 4.05
C PRO A 337 46.37 23.57 4.91
N GLY A 338 45.63 22.66 4.27
CA GLY A 338 44.73 21.74 4.92
C GLY A 338 43.31 22.28 5.16
N LEU A 339 43.00 23.54 4.91
CA LEU A 339 41.69 24.13 5.14
C LEU A 339 40.60 23.50 4.23
N GLY A 340 40.93 23.30 2.95
CA GLY A 340 40.03 22.64 2.01
C GLY A 340 39.64 21.22 2.45
N LYS A 341 40.60 20.48 3.03
CA LYS A 341 40.36 19.17 3.61
C LYS A 341 39.50 19.25 4.86
N VAL A 342 39.74 20.19 5.76
CA VAL A 342 38.95 20.41 6.98
C VAL A 342 37.49 20.77 6.63
N VAL A 343 37.27 21.63 5.62
CA VAL A 343 35.93 22.01 5.15
C VAL A 343 35.21 20.81 4.57
N LYS A 344 35.86 19.97 3.77
CA LYS A 344 35.30 18.75 3.22
C LYS A 344 34.93 17.76 4.32
N GLN A 345 35.80 17.53 5.30
CA GLN A 345 35.58 16.62 6.42
C GLN A 345 34.50 17.11 7.40
N ASN A 346 34.20 18.39 7.44
CA ASN A 346 33.17 18.98 8.27
C ASN A 346 31.90 19.36 7.47
N ALA A 347 31.81 18.94 6.22
CA ALA A 347 30.66 19.25 5.35
C ALA A 347 29.32 18.83 5.94
N ASN A 348 29.28 17.68 6.59
CA ASN A 348 28.06 17.21 7.25
C ASN A 348 27.58 18.16 8.36
N VAL A 349 28.51 18.75 9.13
CA VAL A 349 28.20 19.76 10.16
C VAL A 349 27.65 21.04 9.52
N GLY A 350 28.29 21.49 8.43
CA GLY A 350 27.83 22.64 7.65
C GLY A 350 26.44 22.45 7.05
N VAL A 351 26.20 21.28 6.47
CA VAL A 351 24.87 20.91 5.93
C VAL A 351 23.83 20.81 7.04
N ALA A 352 24.17 20.20 8.18
CA ALA A 352 23.29 20.15 9.35
C ALA A 352 22.89 21.57 9.82
N ALA A 353 23.87 22.47 9.94
CA ALA A 353 23.62 23.86 10.32
C ALA A 353 22.75 24.59 9.28
N GLY A 354 23.01 24.38 7.98
CA GLY A 354 22.21 24.92 6.88
C GLY A 354 20.76 24.46 6.93
N ILE A 355 20.54 23.15 7.04
CA ILE A 355 19.18 22.57 7.15
C ILE A 355 18.50 23.10 8.42
N ASN A 356 19.19 23.15 9.55
CA ASN A 356 18.65 23.69 10.78
C ASN A 356 18.27 25.17 10.68
N SER A 357 18.97 25.96 9.86
CA SER A 357 18.65 27.37 9.64
C SER A 357 17.40 27.58 8.76
N LEU A 358 17.07 26.63 7.91
CA LEU A 358 15.91 26.68 7.01
C LEU A 358 14.59 26.34 7.71
N GLY A 359 14.65 25.57 8.79
CA GLY A 359 13.45 25.12 9.54
C GLY A 359 13.21 25.99 10.78
N THR A 360 11.95 26.09 11.17
CA THR A 360 11.56 26.67 12.46
C THR A 360 11.76 25.66 13.58
N ALA A 361 12.17 26.14 14.76
CA ALA A 361 12.29 25.27 15.93
C ALA A 361 10.94 24.66 16.30
N ALA A 362 10.92 23.38 16.51
CA ALA A 362 9.72 22.61 16.88
C ALA A 362 10.08 21.51 17.88
N GLU A 363 9.08 20.86 18.41
CA GLU A 363 9.21 19.68 19.24
C GLU A 363 8.40 18.54 18.61
N LEU A 364 8.95 17.35 18.60
CA LEU A 364 8.30 16.15 18.10
C LEU A 364 8.55 14.98 19.06
N GLU A 365 7.50 14.46 19.66
CA GLU A 365 7.55 13.34 20.62
C GLU A 365 8.57 13.58 21.75
N GLY A 366 8.61 14.80 22.33
CA GLY A 366 9.54 15.17 23.40
C GLY A 366 10.98 15.40 22.98
N ARG A 367 11.24 15.46 21.66
CA ARG A 367 12.57 15.68 21.07
C ARG A 367 12.65 17.02 20.36
N LYS A 368 13.83 17.63 20.37
CA LYS A 368 14.10 18.79 19.53
C LYS A 368 13.92 18.41 18.07
N ALA A 369 13.14 19.21 17.35
CA ALA A 369 12.80 18.98 15.97
C ALA A 369 12.88 20.28 15.16
N ARG A 370 12.75 20.16 13.84
CA ARG A 370 12.63 21.28 12.92
C ARG A 370 11.40 21.09 12.05
N ALA A 371 10.62 22.14 11.92
CA ALA A 371 9.48 22.17 11.02
C ALA A 371 9.85 22.90 9.73
N PHE A 372 9.47 22.31 8.61
CA PHE A 372 9.76 22.79 7.27
C PHE A 372 8.49 22.80 6.42
N PRO A 373 8.19 23.90 5.69
CA PRO A 373 7.25 23.84 4.59
C PRO A 373 7.93 23.13 3.41
N LEU A 374 7.32 22.06 2.92
CA LEU A 374 7.72 21.35 1.72
C LEU A 374 6.72 21.71 0.61
N ARG A 375 7.13 22.58 -0.31
CA ARG A 375 6.27 23.07 -1.38
C ARG A 375 6.58 22.33 -2.69
N PHE A 376 5.52 22.00 -3.40
CA PHE A 376 5.57 21.37 -4.72
C PHE A 376 5.00 22.39 -5.71
N VAL A 377 5.81 22.81 -6.67
CA VAL A 377 5.41 23.78 -7.69
C VAL A 377 5.89 23.27 -9.05
N ASP A 378 4.97 22.91 -9.91
CA ASP A 378 5.24 22.32 -11.23
C ASP A 378 6.23 21.14 -11.16
N GLY A 379 6.03 20.27 -10.15
CA GLY A 379 6.89 19.10 -9.89
C GLY A 379 8.24 19.43 -9.25
N ALA A 380 8.61 20.69 -9.13
CA ALA A 380 9.78 21.08 -8.33
C ALA A 380 9.45 21.00 -6.84
N VAL A 381 10.32 20.36 -6.07
CA VAL A 381 10.19 20.21 -4.62
C VAL A 381 11.09 21.21 -3.93
N PHE A 382 10.50 22.06 -3.09
CA PHE A 382 11.22 23.09 -2.35
C PHE A 382 11.17 22.83 -0.85
N LEU A 383 12.32 22.83 -0.21
CA LEU A 383 12.47 22.88 1.24
C LEU A 383 12.82 24.32 1.63
N GLY A 384 11.81 25.07 2.09
CA GLY A 384 11.95 26.54 2.22
C GLY A 384 12.25 27.18 0.86
N PRO A 385 13.34 27.94 0.71
CA PRO A 385 13.75 28.55 -0.56
C PRO A 385 14.55 27.60 -1.48
N ILE A 386 15.00 26.46 -0.97
CA ILE A 386 15.92 25.56 -1.70
C ILE A 386 15.13 24.52 -2.48
N ARG A 387 15.42 24.42 -3.78
CA ARG A 387 14.91 23.33 -4.61
C ARG A 387 15.74 22.06 -4.36
N VAL A 388 15.07 21.04 -3.76
CA VAL A 388 15.74 19.79 -3.38
C VAL A 388 15.52 18.65 -4.37
N ALA A 389 14.46 18.73 -5.20
CA ALA A 389 14.16 17.70 -6.19
C ALA A 389 13.33 18.25 -7.36
N GLN A 390 13.28 17.47 -8.43
CA GLN A 390 12.34 17.64 -9.54
C GLN A 390 11.69 16.29 -9.82
N LEU A 391 10.38 16.25 -9.69
CA LEU A 391 9.56 15.08 -10.02
C LEU A 391 9.16 15.13 -11.51
N PRO A 392 9.17 13.99 -12.20
CA PRO A 392 8.65 13.92 -13.56
C PRO A 392 7.12 14.13 -13.57
N PRO A 393 6.53 14.46 -14.72
CA PRO A 393 5.07 14.44 -14.87
C PRO A 393 4.57 13.00 -14.70
N LEU A 394 3.34 12.85 -14.18
CA LEU A 394 2.68 11.56 -13.98
C LEU A 394 1.92 11.08 -15.22
N PHE A 395 1.68 12.00 -16.19
CA PHE A 395 1.09 11.70 -17.49
C PHE A 395 1.51 12.72 -18.55
#